data_e9278dd292e9ffbff62c3f349de54819
#
_entry.id   e9278dd292e9ffbff62c3f349de54819
#
_cell.length_a   1.000
_cell.length_b   1.000
_cell.length_c   1.000
_cell.angle_alpha   90.00
_cell.angle_beta   90.00
_cell.angle_gamma   90.00
#
_symmetry.space_group_name_H-M   'P 1'
#
loop_
_entity.id
_entity.type
_entity.pdbx_description
1 polymer ?
#
loop_
_entity_poly.entity_id
_entity_poly.type
_entity_poly.pdbx_seq_one_letter_code
_entity_poly.pdbx_strand_id
1 'polypeptide(L)'
;AASDVYKRQEQRKAEEARLAAEKAEAEKAAQQNTLADTPSETKITTDYHLSLRANLLRWATLTPDLGVEWRICPSWGIAVNGSWTSWSWSDKDRRYALWEVAPEVRYYMGEKKAWYLGAMFKAGQFNYKFSETGKQGDLMGGCITAGYQLRLNKALALDFNLGLGYLNADFEKYEVIDGVRVRRGNETKDWWGPINAGVTLVWKLF
;
A
#
# COMPACT_ATOMS: atom_id res chain seq x y z
N ALA A 1 64.51 23.96 44.07
CA ALA A 1 64.02 22.57 43.81
C ALA A 1 62.51 22.33 44.10
N ALA A 2 61.98 22.81 45.25
CA ALA A 2 60.56 22.63 45.60
C ALA A 2 59.59 23.51 44.73
N SER A 3 60.04 24.74 44.42
CA SER A 3 59.29 25.70 43.62
C SER A 3 59.06 25.25 42.16
N ASP A 4 59.95 24.46 41.57
CA ASP A 4 59.85 24.01 40.20
C ASP A 4 58.85 22.81 40.06
N VAL A 5 58.72 22.02 41.10
CA VAL A 5 57.74 20.93 41.15
C VAL A 5 56.30 21.46 41.23
N TYR A 6 56.12 22.51 42.03
CA TYR A 6 54.76 23.14 42.13
C TYR A 6 54.35 23.82 40.82
N LYS A 7 55.25 24.53 40.15
CA LYS A 7 54.96 25.15 38.85
C LYS A 7 54.67 24.16 37.80
N ARG A 8 55.30 22.98 37.76
CA ARG A 8 54.99 21.91 36.84
C ARG A 8 53.67 21.27 37.16
N GLN A 9 53.25 21.14 38.40
CA GLN A 9 51.96 20.63 38.78
C GLN A 9 50.80 21.57 38.36
N GLU A 10 50.98 22.87 38.53
CA GLU A 10 50.02 23.88 38.11
C GLU A 10 49.85 23.89 36.57
N GLN A 11 50.97 23.81 35.84
CA GLN A 11 50.97 23.75 34.39
C GLN A 11 50.22 22.51 33.89
N ARG A 12 50.46 21.35 34.50
CA ARG A 12 49.74 20.10 34.11
C ARG A 12 48.25 20.19 34.41
N LYS A 13 47.86 20.76 35.56
CA LYS A 13 46.45 20.97 35.88
C LYS A 13 45.75 21.95 34.93
N ALA A 14 46.45 23.01 34.52
CA ALA A 14 45.94 23.97 33.56
C ALA A 14 45.79 23.36 32.15
N GLU A 15 46.75 22.50 31.77
CA GLU A 15 46.69 21.79 30.49
C GLU A 15 45.61 20.73 30.44
N GLU A 16 45.41 19.96 31.53
CA GLU A 16 44.29 19.00 31.68
C GLU A 16 42.94 19.70 31.67
N ALA A 17 42.82 20.87 32.31
CA ALA A 17 41.59 21.66 32.28
C ALA A 17 41.27 22.21 30.89
N ARG A 18 42.28 22.63 30.11
CA ARG A 18 42.09 23.05 28.71
C ARG A 18 41.66 21.91 27.82
N LEU A 19 42.31 20.74 27.93
CA LEU A 19 41.95 19.55 27.18
C LEU A 19 40.53 19.02 27.53
N ALA A 20 40.12 19.12 28.77
CA ALA A 20 38.77 18.79 29.21
C ALA A 20 37.73 19.77 28.67
N ALA A 21 38.04 21.07 28.64
CA ALA A 21 37.16 22.09 28.05
C ALA A 21 37.02 21.92 26.52
N GLU A 22 38.13 21.66 25.82
CA GLU A 22 38.12 21.42 24.37
C GLU A 22 37.37 20.17 23.99
N LYS A 23 37.48 19.08 24.78
CA LYS A 23 36.68 17.88 24.59
C LYS A 23 35.18 18.14 24.83
N ALA A 24 34.83 18.91 25.84
CA ALA A 24 33.45 19.26 26.15
C ALA A 24 32.82 20.17 25.06
N GLU A 25 33.60 21.06 24.46
CA GLU A 25 33.16 21.87 23.32
C GLU A 25 33.02 21.04 22.04
N ALA A 26 33.96 20.12 21.77
CA ALA A 26 33.89 19.20 20.65
C ALA A 26 32.66 18.24 20.77
N GLU A 27 32.37 17.76 21.98
CA GLU A 27 31.19 16.92 22.25
C GLU A 27 29.87 17.70 22.07
N LYS A 28 29.84 18.95 22.52
CA LYS A 28 28.69 19.85 22.31
C LYS A 28 28.52 20.20 20.82
N ALA A 29 29.58 20.44 20.09
CA ALA A 29 29.53 20.67 18.64
C ALA A 29 29.11 19.44 17.88
N ALA A 30 29.53 18.23 18.28
CA ALA A 30 29.09 16.98 17.71
C ALA A 30 27.60 16.71 18.00
N GLN A 31 27.12 16.99 19.22
CA GLN A 31 25.70 16.89 19.56
C GLN A 31 24.84 17.93 18.81
N GLN A 32 25.33 19.14 18.61
CA GLN A 32 24.63 20.14 17.83
C GLN A 32 24.56 19.79 16.34
N ASN A 33 25.62 19.20 15.77
CA ASN A 33 25.59 18.70 14.40
C ASN A 33 24.67 17.47 14.23
N THR A 34 24.57 16.62 15.24
CA THR A 34 23.62 15.46 15.20
C THR A 34 22.17 15.93 15.32
N LEU A 35 21.91 17.07 15.97
CA LEU A 35 20.58 17.68 16.05
C LEU A 35 20.23 18.51 14.79
N ALA A 36 21.25 18.99 14.05
CA ALA A 36 21.07 19.72 12.80
C ALA A 36 20.86 18.79 11.58
N ASP A 37 21.33 17.55 11.67
CA ASP A 37 21.19 16.53 10.62
C ASP A 37 20.01 15.56 10.86
N THR A 38 19.16 15.84 11.84
CA THR A 38 17.82 15.28 11.82
C THR A 38 17.13 15.93 10.63
N PRO A 39 16.76 15.14 9.57
CA PRO A 39 15.99 15.71 8.47
C PRO A 39 14.81 16.38 9.11
N SER A 40 14.69 17.69 8.96
CA SER A 40 13.50 18.46 9.33
C SER A 40 12.32 17.59 8.89
N GLU A 41 11.62 16.96 9.84
CA GLU A 41 10.35 16.32 9.55
C GLU A 41 9.45 17.44 9.05
N THR A 42 9.60 17.74 7.77
CA THR A 42 8.64 18.57 7.06
C THR A 42 7.32 17.92 7.38
N LYS A 43 6.50 18.57 8.20
CA LYS A 43 5.07 18.24 8.31
C LYS A 43 4.58 18.22 6.88
N ILE A 44 4.59 17.05 6.27
CA ILE A 44 4.09 16.88 4.92
C ILE A 44 2.58 16.93 5.10
N THR A 45 2.06 18.14 5.13
CA THR A 45 0.65 18.39 4.90
C THR A 45 0.29 17.62 3.64
N THR A 46 -0.74 16.81 3.72
CA THR A 46 -1.26 16.10 2.55
C THR A 46 -2.00 17.13 1.70
N ASP A 47 -1.24 17.89 0.91
CA ASP A 47 -1.79 18.93 0.02
C ASP A 47 -2.33 18.36 -1.30
N TYR A 48 -2.52 17.05 -1.40
CA TYR A 48 -3.13 16.46 -2.58
C TYR A 48 -4.56 16.01 -2.27
N HIS A 49 -5.46 16.34 -3.15
CA HIS A 49 -6.84 15.90 -3.08
C HIS A 49 -7.14 14.73 -3.99
N LEU A 50 -6.38 14.55 -5.07
CA LEU A 50 -6.59 13.50 -6.05
C LEU A 50 -5.31 12.68 -6.28
N SER A 51 -5.44 11.36 -6.36
CA SER A 51 -4.36 10.46 -6.75
C SER A 51 -4.84 9.35 -7.68
N LEU A 52 -3.95 8.94 -8.58
CA LEU A 52 -4.11 7.73 -9.38
C LEU A 52 -3.48 6.54 -8.65
N ARG A 53 -4.06 5.37 -8.86
CA ARG A 53 -3.69 4.14 -8.17
C ARG A 53 -3.54 3.02 -9.18
N ALA A 54 -2.51 2.18 -9.00
CA ALA A 54 -2.31 0.97 -9.79
C ALA A 54 -1.83 -0.17 -8.89
N ASN A 55 -2.60 -1.23 -8.77
CA ASN A 55 -2.25 -2.37 -7.92
C ASN A 55 -1.25 -3.29 -8.65
N LEU A 56 0.02 -3.14 -8.33
CA LEU A 56 1.12 -3.88 -8.97
C LEU A 56 1.01 -5.40 -8.75
N LEU A 57 0.47 -5.84 -7.60
CA LEU A 57 0.27 -7.26 -7.34
C LEU A 57 -0.74 -7.87 -8.32
N ARG A 58 -1.80 -7.15 -8.64
CA ARG A 58 -2.80 -7.57 -9.64
C ARG A 58 -2.24 -7.52 -11.06
N TRP A 59 -1.44 -6.52 -11.38
CA TRP A 59 -0.75 -6.46 -12.67
C TRP A 59 0.19 -7.65 -12.86
N ALA A 60 0.89 -8.08 -11.80
CA ALA A 60 1.73 -9.28 -11.84
C ALA A 60 0.93 -10.57 -12.13
N THR A 61 -0.35 -10.60 -11.79
CA THR A 61 -1.27 -11.71 -12.11
C THR A 61 -2.03 -11.50 -13.43
N LEU A 62 -1.52 -10.65 -14.32
CA LEU A 62 -2.13 -10.34 -15.62
C LEU A 62 -3.56 -9.80 -15.53
N THR A 63 -3.90 -9.15 -14.43
CA THR A 63 -5.18 -8.50 -14.19
C THR A 63 -4.95 -7.02 -13.95
N PRO A 64 -4.83 -6.18 -14.99
CA PRO A 64 -4.68 -4.74 -14.82
C PRO A 64 -5.72 -4.17 -13.88
N ASP A 65 -5.24 -3.37 -12.92
CA ASP A 65 -6.05 -2.71 -11.92
C ASP A 65 -5.63 -1.25 -11.84
N LEU A 66 -6.59 -0.36 -12.04
CA LEU A 66 -6.42 1.08 -11.98
C LEU A 66 -7.50 1.67 -11.09
N GLY A 67 -7.16 2.75 -10.40
CA GLY A 67 -8.11 3.45 -9.55
C GLY A 67 -7.79 4.91 -9.35
N VAL A 68 -8.71 5.56 -8.73
CA VAL A 68 -8.57 6.95 -8.26
C VAL A 68 -8.91 7.01 -6.79
N GLU A 69 -8.23 7.88 -6.07
CA GLU A 69 -8.56 8.20 -4.69
C GLU A 69 -8.69 9.71 -4.55
N TRP A 70 -9.78 10.13 -3.96
CA TRP A 70 -10.05 11.51 -3.57
C TRP A 70 -9.95 11.66 -2.06
N ARG A 71 -9.01 12.48 -1.60
CA ARG A 71 -8.88 12.89 -0.19
C ARG A 71 -9.79 14.07 0.08
N ILE A 72 -10.90 13.81 0.74
CA ILE A 72 -11.89 14.85 1.13
C ILE A 72 -11.26 15.76 2.19
N CYS A 73 -10.53 15.16 3.13
CA CYS A 73 -9.77 15.86 4.16
C CYS A 73 -8.55 14.99 4.57
N PRO A 74 -7.63 15.48 5.40
CA PRO A 74 -6.44 14.73 5.77
C PRO A 74 -6.71 13.34 6.37
N SER A 75 -7.89 13.15 6.99
CA SER A 75 -8.25 11.88 7.63
C SER A 75 -9.21 11.02 6.82
N TRP A 76 -9.90 11.54 5.82
CA TRP A 76 -10.89 10.78 5.06
C TRP A 76 -10.60 10.80 3.56
N GLY A 77 -10.73 9.64 2.95
CA GLY A 77 -10.61 9.46 1.50
C GLY A 77 -11.66 8.50 0.97
N ILE A 78 -12.00 8.68 -0.29
CA ILE A 78 -12.81 7.75 -1.07
C ILE A 78 -11.94 7.27 -2.21
N ALA A 79 -11.82 5.95 -2.36
CA ALA A 79 -11.11 5.34 -3.47
C ALA A 79 -12.07 4.49 -4.30
N VAL A 80 -11.84 4.43 -5.59
CA VAL A 80 -12.53 3.51 -6.50
C VAL A 80 -11.45 2.84 -7.35
N ASN A 81 -11.36 1.51 -7.25
CA ASN A 81 -10.48 0.71 -8.08
C ASN A 81 -11.31 -0.10 -9.07
N GLY A 82 -10.79 -0.26 -10.27
CA GLY A 82 -11.38 -1.08 -11.31
C GLY A 82 -10.34 -2.01 -11.89
N SER A 83 -10.71 -3.28 -12.10
CA SER A 83 -9.87 -4.27 -12.74
C SER A 83 -10.58 -4.81 -13.96
N TRP A 84 -9.82 -5.01 -15.03
CA TRP A 84 -10.34 -5.61 -16.23
C TRP A 84 -9.28 -6.48 -16.88
N THR A 85 -9.69 -7.69 -17.27
CA THR A 85 -8.84 -8.61 -18.01
C THR A 85 -9.66 -9.51 -18.93
N SER A 86 -9.10 -9.89 -20.07
CA SER A 86 -9.68 -10.86 -20.97
C SER A 86 -8.59 -11.56 -21.76
N TRP A 87 -8.28 -12.77 -21.36
CA TRP A 87 -7.26 -13.59 -22.01
C TRP A 87 -7.90 -14.86 -22.59
N SER A 88 -7.50 -15.21 -23.78
CA SER A 88 -7.87 -16.46 -24.44
C SER A 88 -6.62 -17.07 -25.08
N TRP A 89 -6.42 -18.37 -24.93
CA TRP A 89 -5.31 -19.13 -25.53
C TRP A 89 -5.75 -20.54 -25.90
N SER A 90 -4.89 -21.30 -26.59
CA SER A 90 -5.21 -22.62 -27.13
C SER A 90 -6.46 -22.62 -28.00
N ASP A 91 -6.46 -21.80 -29.07
CA ASP A 91 -7.57 -21.64 -30.02
C ASP A 91 -8.94 -21.36 -29.37
N LYS A 92 -8.91 -20.59 -28.27
CA LYS A 92 -10.05 -20.22 -27.43
C LYS A 92 -10.58 -21.34 -26.52
N ASP A 93 -9.91 -22.48 -26.43
CA ASP A 93 -10.31 -23.55 -25.51
C ASP A 93 -10.10 -23.17 -24.04
N ARG A 94 -9.17 -22.25 -23.77
CA ARG A 94 -8.97 -21.69 -22.44
C ARG A 94 -9.28 -20.21 -22.44
N ARG A 95 -9.99 -19.78 -21.39
CA ARG A 95 -10.41 -18.39 -21.23
C ARG A 95 -10.31 -17.97 -19.77
N TYR A 96 -9.82 -16.76 -19.56
CA TYR A 96 -9.88 -16.05 -18.30
C TYR A 96 -10.33 -14.62 -18.58
N ALA A 97 -11.51 -14.26 -18.14
CA ALA A 97 -12.04 -12.91 -18.22
C ALA A 97 -12.62 -12.50 -16.87
N LEU A 98 -12.28 -11.31 -16.44
CA LEU A 98 -12.73 -10.71 -15.19
C LEU A 98 -12.89 -9.21 -15.39
N TRP A 99 -13.96 -8.65 -14.88
CA TRP A 99 -14.04 -7.23 -14.58
C TRP A 99 -14.60 -7.07 -13.17
N GLU A 100 -14.09 -6.11 -12.45
CA GLU A 100 -14.60 -5.76 -11.13
C GLU A 100 -14.41 -4.28 -10.83
N VAL A 101 -15.27 -3.76 -9.97
CA VAL A 101 -15.19 -2.43 -9.40
C VAL A 101 -15.22 -2.54 -7.87
N ALA A 102 -14.38 -1.75 -7.21
CA ALA A 102 -14.23 -1.79 -5.78
C ALA A 102 -14.16 -0.37 -5.19
N PRO A 103 -15.31 0.25 -4.89
CA PRO A 103 -15.35 1.47 -4.09
C PRO A 103 -14.95 1.19 -2.63
N GLU A 104 -14.23 2.13 -2.05
CA GLU A 104 -13.68 2.02 -0.70
C GLU A 104 -13.69 3.39 -0.01
N VAL A 105 -14.15 3.43 1.23
CA VAL A 105 -14.00 4.58 2.12
C VAL A 105 -12.88 4.30 3.09
N ARG A 106 -11.98 5.27 3.28
CA ARG A 106 -10.77 5.15 4.09
C ARG A 106 -10.69 6.19 5.17
N TYR A 107 -10.32 5.77 6.36
CA TYR A 107 -9.99 6.65 7.47
C TYR A 107 -8.51 6.56 7.79
N TYR A 108 -7.79 7.66 7.61
CA TYR A 108 -6.36 7.76 7.80
C TYR A 108 -6.00 8.22 9.21
N MET A 109 -5.07 7.49 9.84
CA MET A 109 -4.69 7.62 11.23
C MET A 109 -3.23 8.03 11.40
N GLY A 110 -2.90 8.47 12.63
CA GLY A 110 -1.57 8.92 13.02
C GLY A 110 -1.22 10.31 12.51
N GLU A 111 -0.14 10.88 12.99
CA GLU A 111 0.32 12.21 12.61
C GLU A 111 0.68 12.32 11.12
N LYS A 112 1.36 11.29 10.60
CA LYS A 112 1.79 11.21 9.19
C LYS A 112 0.68 10.76 8.24
N LYS A 113 -0.51 10.40 8.76
CA LYS A 113 -1.64 9.86 7.98
C LYS A 113 -1.21 8.73 7.02
N ALA A 114 -0.32 7.86 7.51
CA ALA A 114 0.23 6.77 6.73
C ALA A 114 -0.57 5.47 6.89
N TRP A 115 -1.10 5.21 8.08
CA TRP A 115 -1.98 4.09 8.35
C TRP A 115 -3.43 4.42 8.03
N TYR A 116 -4.18 3.45 7.56
CA TYR A 116 -5.63 3.60 7.41
C TYR A 116 -6.39 2.32 7.69
N LEU A 117 -7.64 2.51 8.05
CA LEU A 117 -8.70 1.50 8.02
C LEU A 117 -9.74 1.94 7.00
N GLY A 118 -10.32 0.98 6.30
CA GLY A 118 -11.34 1.26 5.31
C GLY A 118 -12.46 0.23 5.31
N ALA A 119 -13.52 0.58 4.63
CA ALA A 119 -14.60 -0.32 4.26
C ALA A 119 -14.71 -0.32 2.74
N MET A 120 -14.63 -1.50 2.14
CA MET A 120 -14.66 -1.72 0.70
C MET A 120 -15.86 -2.57 0.35
N PHE A 121 -16.55 -2.18 -0.72
CA PHE A 121 -17.49 -3.03 -1.44
C PHE A 121 -16.84 -3.47 -2.74
N LYS A 122 -17.13 -4.68 -3.19
CA LYS A 122 -16.60 -5.24 -4.43
C LYS A 122 -17.74 -5.88 -5.22
N ALA A 123 -17.83 -5.58 -6.50
CA ALA A 123 -18.74 -6.21 -7.42
C ALA A 123 -18.08 -6.40 -8.78
N GLY A 124 -18.43 -7.47 -9.48
CA GLY A 124 -17.87 -7.77 -10.78
C GLY A 124 -18.42 -9.05 -11.40
N GLN A 125 -17.85 -9.39 -12.54
CA GLN A 125 -18.19 -10.62 -13.26
C GLN A 125 -16.92 -11.35 -13.68
N PHE A 126 -17.01 -12.65 -13.70
CA PHE A 126 -15.93 -13.50 -14.15
C PHE A 126 -16.39 -14.56 -15.14
N ASN A 127 -15.50 -14.95 -16.03
CA ASN A 127 -15.68 -16.07 -16.91
C ASN A 127 -14.35 -16.77 -17.08
N TYR A 128 -14.22 -17.95 -16.51
CA TYR A 128 -13.03 -18.75 -16.68
C TYR A 128 -13.33 -20.15 -17.18
N LYS A 129 -12.50 -20.62 -18.11
CA LYS A 129 -12.48 -21.95 -18.65
C LYS A 129 -11.05 -22.41 -18.74
N PHE A 130 -10.64 -23.34 -17.90
CA PHE A 130 -9.29 -23.94 -17.89
C PHE A 130 -9.30 -25.40 -18.34
N SER A 131 -10.49 -25.99 -18.45
CA SER A 131 -10.75 -27.35 -18.89
C SER A 131 -11.98 -27.40 -19.81
N GLU A 132 -12.53 -28.56 -20.07
CA GLU A 132 -13.77 -28.70 -20.83
C GLU A 132 -14.96 -27.97 -20.19
N THR A 133 -14.96 -27.88 -18.86
CA THR A 133 -15.95 -27.12 -18.09
C THR A 133 -15.51 -25.69 -17.80
N GLY A 134 -16.38 -24.74 -18.13
CA GLY A 134 -16.21 -23.33 -17.77
C GLY A 134 -17.16 -22.90 -16.66
N LYS A 135 -16.81 -21.79 -16.00
CA LYS A 135 -17.67 -21.12 -15.00
C LYS A 135 -17.76 -19.65 -15.35
N GLN A 136 -18.98 -19.15 -15.35
CA GLN A 136 -19.28 -17.75 -15.62
C GLN A 136 -20.30 -17.27 -14.59
N GLY A 137 -20.07 -16.10 -14.00
CA GLY A 137 -20.98 -15.58 -13.01
C GLY A 137 -20.61 -14.21 -12.48
N ASP A 138 -21.37 -13.82 -11.50
CA ASP A 138 -21.23 -12.57 -10.79
C ASP A 138 -20.52 -12.80 -9.46
N LEU A 139 -19.77 -11.81 -9.02
CA LEU A 139 -19.18 -11.76 -7.68
C LEU A 139 -19.60 -10.47 -7.00
N MET A 140 -19.93 -10.56 -5.73
CA MET A 140 -20.29 -9.42 -4.90
C MET A 140 -19.88 -9.67 -3.46
N GLY A 141 -19.33 -8.64 -2.80
CA GLY A 141 -18.91 -8.77 -1.42
C GLY A 141 -18.51 -7.47 -0.77
N GLY A 142 -18.08 -7.56 0.47
CA GLY A 142 -17.57 -6.44 1.22
C GLY A 142 -16.53 -6.86 2.25
N CYS A 143 -15.62 -5.95 2.57
CA CYS A 143 -14.57 -6.19 3.54
C CYS A 143 -14.18 -4.93 4.31
N ILE A 144 -13.58 -5.18 5.45
CA ILE A 144 -12.78 -4.17 6.16
C ILE A 144 -11.36 -4.27 5.62
N THR A 145 -10.80 -3.13 5.26
CA THR A 145 -9.43 -3.03 4.76
C THR A 145 -8.55 -2.35 5.80
N ALA A 146 -7.31 -2.77 5.88
CA ALA A 146 -6.26 -2.09 6.61
C ALA A 146 -5.06 -1.92 5.70
N GLY A 147 -4.38 -0.78 5.80
CA GLY A 147 -3.22 -0.54 4.97
C GLY A 147 -2.27 0.51 5.51
N TYR A 148 -1.11 0.55 4.86
CA TYR A 148 -0.03 1.48 5.16
C TYR A 148 0.50 2.11 3.88
N GLN A 149 0.54 3.43 3.84
CA GLN A 149 1.05 4.22 2.73
C GLN A 149 2.48 4.67 2.99
N LEU A 150 3.45 4.00 2.35
CA LEU A 150 4.85 4.38 2.37
C LEU A 150 5.09 5.50 1.34
N ARG A 151 5.44 6.69 1.80
CA ARG A 151 5.77 7.81 0.91
C ARG A 151 7.17 7.61 0.34
N LEU A 152 7.29 7.55 -0.99
CA LEU A 152 8.56 7.48 -1.69
C LEU A 152 9.10 8.89 -1.96
N ASN A 153 8.23 9.78 -2.41
CA ASN A 153 8.55 11.18 -2.65
C ASN A 153 7.28 12.07 -2.55
N LYS A 154 7.36 13.33 -3.00
CA LYS A 154 6.22 14.26 -2.97
C LYS A 154 5.04 13.78 -3.84
N ALA A 155 5.32 13.15 -4.97
CA ALA A 155 4.32 12.73 -5.95
C ALA A 155 3.96 11.23 -5.86
N LEU A 156 4.82 10.37 -5.30
CA LEU A 156 4.65 8.92 -5.33
C LEU A 156 4.63 8.32 -3.93
N ALA A 157 3.78 7.31 -3.76
CA ALA A 157 3.73 6.46 -2.58
C ALA A 157 3.46 5.00 -2.97
N LEU A 158 3.83 4.05 -2.11
CA LEU A 158 3.40 2.66 -2.16
C LEU A 158 2.38 2.42 -1.05
N ASP A 159 1.26 1.82 -1.39
CA ASP A 159 0.17 1.48 -0.50
C ASP A 159 0.10 -0.05 -0.37
N PHE A 160 0.38 -0.55 0.82
CA PHE A 160 0.24 -1.95 1.19
C PHE A 160 -1.10 -2.13 1.87
N ASN A 161 -1.94 -3.02 1.34
CA ASN A 161 -3.27 -3.22 1.89
C ASN A 161 -3.69 -4.68 1.92
N LEU A 162 -4.54 -4.99 2.90
CA LEU A 162 -5.19 -6.27 3.07
C LEU A 162 -6.65 -6.03 3.46
N GLY A 163 -7.56 -6.77 2.85
CA GLY A 163 -8.99 -6.72 3.15
C GLY A 163 -9.52 -8.10 3.55
N LEU A 164 -10.18 -8.15 4.70
CA LEU A 164 -10.84 -9.34 5.22
C LEU A 164 -12.35 -9.13 5.22
N GLY A 165 -13.09 -10.07 4.67
CA GLY A 165 -14.53 -9.94 4.56
C GLY A 165 -15.21 -11.12 3.92
N TYR A 166 -16.39 -10.84 3.37
CA TYR A 166 -17.27 -11.81 2.74
C TYR A 166 -17.39 -11.55 1.24
N LEU A 167 -17.33 -12.60 0.47
CA LEU A 167 -17.52 -12.59 -0.99
C LEU A 167 -18.49 -13.71 -1.35
N ASN A 168 -19.55 -13.36 -2.05
CA ASN A 168 -20.48 -14.27 -2.67
C ASN A 168 -20.22 -14.33 -4.17
N ALA A 169 -20.24 -15.51 -4.74
CA ALA A 169 -20.12 -15.75 -6.17
C ALA A 169 -21.25 -16.66 -6.64
N ASP A 170 -22.12 -16.11 -7.48
CA ASP A 170 -23.17 -16.84 -8.17
C ASP A 170 -22.72 -17.15 -9.59
N PHE A 171 -22.63 -18.42 -9.95
CA PHE A 171 -22.09 -18.80 -11.25
C PHE A 171 -22.80 -20.00 -11.88
N GLU A 172 -22.77 -19.98 -13.19
CA GLU A 172 -23.21 -21.08 -14.04
C GLU A 172 -22.01 -21.92 -14.48
N LYS A 173 -22.15 -23.22 -14.36
CA LYS A 173 -21.25 -24.19 -15.01
C LYS A 173 -21.71 -24.44 -16.43
N TYR A 174 -20.79 -24.41 -17.38
CA TYR A 174 -21.08 -24.76 -18.76
C TYR A 174 -19.98 -25.66 -19.32
N GLU A 175 -20.36 -26.45 -20.30
CA GLU A 175 -19.47 -27.30 -21.07
C GLU A 175 -19.61 -26.94 -22.56
N VAL A 176 -18.53 -27.03 -23.30
CA VAL A 176 -18.57 -26.79 -24.75
C VAL A 176 -18.48 -28.12 -25.45
N ILE A 177 -19.61 -28.54 -26.09
CA ILE A 177 -19.72 -29.75 -26.86
C ILE A 177 -19.92 -29.34 -28.30
N ASP A 178 -19.08 -29.78 -29.21
CA ASP A 178 -19.11 -29.45 -30.65
C ASP A 178 -19.28 -27.96 -30.95
N GLY A 179 -18.61 -27.10 -30.15
CA GLY A 179 -18.66 -25.65 -30.29
C GLY A 179 -19.92 -24.98 -29.69
N VAL A 180 -20.84 -25.75 -29.11
CA VAL A 180 -22.06 -25.26 -28.49
C VAL A 180 -21.90 -25.25 -26.96
N ARG A 181 -22.24 -24.12 -26.31
CA ARG A 181 -22.29 -24.03 -24.87
C ARG A 181 -23.53 -24.74 -24.31
N VAL A 182 -23.31 -25.76 -23.50
CA VAL A 182 -24.34 -26.47 -22.78
C VAL A 182 -24.26 -26.12 -21.29
N ARG A 183 -25.34 -25.55 -20.75
CA ARG A 183 -25.46 -25.24 -19.32
C ARG A 183 -25.56 -26.51 -18.50
N ARG A 184 -24.77 -26.62 -17.44
CA ARG A 184 -24.72 -27.80 -16.56
C ARG A 184 -25.29 -27.56 -15.16
N GLY A 185 -25.67 -26.33 -14.83
CA GLY A 185 -26.28 -25.96 -13.55
C GLY A 185 -25.79 -24.66 -13.01
N ASN A 186 -26.45 -24.15 -11.97
CA ASN A 186 -26.10 -22.97 -11.22
C ASN A 186 -25.54 -23.38 -9.86
N GLU A 187 -24.54 -22.67 -9.39
CA GLU A 187 -23.97 -22.83 -8.04
C GLU A 187 -23.72 -21.46 -7.45
N THR A 188 -23.93 -21.37 -6.14
CA THR A 188 -23.55 -20.21 -5.32
C THR A 188 -22.43 -20.65 -4.40
N LYS A 189 -21.40 -19.83 -4.25
CA LYS A 189 -20.30 -20.08 -3.34
C LYS A 189 -20.02 -18.86 -2.48
N ASP A 190 -20.06 -19.08 -1.18
CA ASP A 190 -19.72 -18.09 -0.18
C ASP A 190 -18.27 -18.28 0.28
N TRP A 191 -17.57 -17.17 0.47
CA TRP A 191 -16.21 -17.15 0.97
C TRP A 191 -16.05 -16.11 2.09
N TRP A 192 -15.50 -16.55 3.21
CA TRP A 192 -15.07 -15.68 4.30
C TRP A 192 -13.55 -15.74 4.43
N GLY A 193 -12.92 -14.58 4.43
CA GLY A 193 -11.47 -14.50 4.55
C GLY A 193 -10.86 -13.32 3.81
N PRO A 194 -9.60 -13.41 3.38
CA PRO A 194 -8.96 -12.37 2.60
C PRO A 194 -9.59 -12.32 1.20
N ILE A 195 -10.20 -11.17 0.87
CA ILE A 195 -10.82 -10.93 -0.44
C ILE A 195 -10.16 -9.77 -1.20
N ASN A 196 -9.26 -9.08 -0.56
CA ASN A 196 -8.43 -8.06 -1.18
C ASN A 196 -7.01 -8.08 -0.61
N ALA A 197 -6.03 -7.98 -1.49
CA ALA A 197 -4.63 -7.76 -1.13
C ALA A 197 -4.00 -6.88 -2.21
N GLY A 198 -3.12 -5.95 -1.82
CA GLY A 198 -2.53 -5.04 -2.78
C GLY A 198 -1.19 -4.48 -2.36
N VAL A 199 -0.34 -4.32 -3.36
CA VAL A 199 0.82 -3.43 -3.35
C VAL A 199 0.53 -2.41 -4.46
N THR A 200 0.05 -1.24 -4.09
CA THR A 200 -0.50 -0.25 -5.01
C THR A 200 0.45 0.94 -5.13
N LEU A 201 0.86 1.26 -6.35
CA LEU A 201 1.53 2.50 -6.64
C LEU A 201 0.49 3.63 -6.64
N VAL A 202 0.76 4.66 -5.85
CA VAL A 202 -0.10 5.84 -5.72
C VAL A 202 0.62 7.05 -6.27
N TRP A 203 0.06 7.66 -7.30
CA TRP A 203 0.55 8.89 -7.90
C TRP A 203 -0.37 10.06 -7.51
N LYS A 204 0.17 10.94 -6.70
CA LYS A 204 -0.51 12.15 -6.20
C LYS A 204 -0.48 13.23 -7.27
N LEU A 205 -1.64 13.74 -7.67
CA LEU A 205 -1.76 14.70 -8.74
C LEU A 205 -1.79 16.14 -8.22
N PHE A 206 -2.71 16.46 -7.31
CA PHE A 206 -2.92 17.79 -6.70
C PHE A 206 -3.85 17.72 -5.49
#